data_da89a158f0ca669970b6123b7944f9df
#
_entry.id   da89a158f0ca669970b6123b7944f9df
#
_cell.length_a   1.000
_cell.length_b   1.000
_cell.length_c   1.000
_cell.angle_alpha   90.00
_cell.angle_beta   90.00
_cell.angle_gamma   90.00
#
_symmetry.space_group_name_H-M   'P 1'
#
loop_
_entity.id
_entity.type
_entity.pdbx_description
1 polymer ?
#
loop_
_entity_poly.entity_id
_entity_poly.type
_entity_poly.pdbx_seq_one_letter_code
_entity_poly.pdbx_strand_id
1 'polypeptide(L)'
;MIVVGSYVELSTIQLNNLLEISNCNPVELDVFEFFKITSSDNIQKRRNLFKNKFLKEIRFSFEKGKTPVLFTSRKFMSLDSSELFNFYNLLACFIAELVADLKYEIGYLISKGGITTNLILSKGLNADYVYLEGQILTGISVVTYNLKNDEKLPIVTHPGNIGTKDSLVNIWKLLENKTIF
;
A
#
# COMPACT_ATOMS: atom_id res chain seq x y z
N MET A 1 -4.39 -7.31 2.35
CA MET A 1 -3.43 -6.21 2.73
C MET A 1 -3.90 -4.89 2.15
N ILE A 2 -3.70 -3.78 2.88
CA ILE A 2 -4.02 -2.42 2.42
C ILE A 2 -2.76 -1.58 2.42
N VAL A 3 -2.57 -0.76 1.37
CA VAL A 3 -1.46 0.20 1.24
C VAL A 3 -2.02 1.60 1.00
N VAL A 4 -1.64 2.56 1.84
CA VAL A 4 -2.08 3.96 1.74
C VAL A 4 -0.86 4.87 1.60
N GLY A 5 -0.43 5.10 0.36
CA GLY A 5 0.67 6.01 0.03
C GLY A 5 0.23 7.45 -0.20
N SER A 6 -1.05 7.68 -0.45
CA SER A 6 -1.59 9.03 -0.64
C SER A 6 -1.74 9.76 0.70
N TYR A 7 -1.30 11.02 0.73
CA TYR A 7 -1.36 11.92 1.91
C TYR A 7 -2.35 13.09 1.74
N VAL A 8 -3.17 13.10 0.69
CA VAL A 8 -4.22 14.12 0.55
C VAL A 8 -5.25 13.98 1.69
N GLU A 9 -5.92 15.07 2.02
CA GLU A 9 -6.83 15.16 3.16
C GLU A 9 -7.87 14.03 3.20
N LEU A 10 -8.56 13.80 2.09
CA LEU A 10 -9.55 12.71 2.00
C LEU A 10 -8.94 11.33 2.28
N SER A 11 -7.72 11.07 1.78
CA SER A 11 -7.02 9.81 2.06
C SER A 11 -6.69 9.66 3.54
N THR A 12 -6.39 10.75 4.22
CA THR A 12 -6.10 10.75 5.67
C THR A 12 -7.36 10.46 6.47
N ILE A 13 -8.49 11.07 6.11
CA ILE A 13 -9.79 10.80 6.74
C ILE A 13 -10.19 9.33 6.55
N GLN A 14 -10.09 8.81 5.33
CA GLN A 14 -10.42 7.41 5.02
C GLN A 14 -9.51 6.42 5.75
N LEU A 15 -8.22 6.74 5.89
CA LEU A 15 -7.28 5.94 6.65
C LEU A 15 -7.66 5.91 8.14
N ASN A 16 -7.93 7.07 8.74
CA ASN A 16 -8.30 7.15 10.15
C ASN A 16 -9.56 6.32 10.44
N ASN A 17 -10.60 6.44 9.61
CA ASN A 17 -11.82 5.63 9.76
C ASN A 17 -11.54 4.13 9.63
N LEU A 18 -10.60 3.72 8.76
CA LEU A 18 -10.20 2.32 8.62
C LEU A 18 -9.45 1.81 9.86
N LEU A 19 -8.58 2.62 10.43
CA LEU A 19 -7.78 2.24 11.61
C LEU A 19 -8.60 2.11 12.90
N GLU A 20 -9.84 2.62 12.94
CA GLU A 20 -10.77 2.36 14.04
C GLU A 20 -11.29 0.91 14.06
N ILE A 21 -11.10 0.15 12.98
CA ILE A 21 -11.56 -1.24 12.87
C ILE A 21 -10.55 -2.16 13.55
N SER A 22 -11.00 -2.91 14.57
CA SER A 22 -10.14 -3.81 15.36
C SER A 22 -9.41 -4.90 14.56
N ASN A 23 -9.97 -5.31 13.42
CA ASN A 23 -9.38 -6.30 12.52
C ASN A 23 -8.35 -5.70 11.55
N CYS A 24 -8.22 -4.37 11.50
CA CYS A 24 -7.16 -3.68 10.76
C CYS A 24 -5.97 -3.42 11.69
N ASN A 25 -4.77 -3.84 11.28
CA ASN A 25 -3.55 -3.61 12.05
C ASN A 25 -2.71 -2.50 11.41
N PRO A 26 -2.49 -1.36 12.10
CA PRO A 26 -1.69 -0.27 11.55
C PRO A 26 -0.21 -0.67 11.45
N VAL A 27 0.38 -0.40 10.30
CA VAL A 27 1.83 -0.53 10.03
C VAL A 27 2.30 0.81 9.46
N GLU A 28 2.76 1.69 10.35
CA GLU A 28 3.17 3.04 9.96
C GLU A 28 4.61 3.08 9.48
N LEU A 29 4.83 3.57 8.26
CA LEU A 29 6.15 3.86 7.71
C LEU A 29 6.50 5.33 7.99
N ASP A 30 7.38 5.56 8.96
CA ASP A 30 7.83 6.92 9.31
C ASP A 30 8.72 7.48 8.18
N VAL A 31 8.25 8.56 7.56
CA VAL A 31 8.92 9.18 6.41
C VAL A 31 10.28 9.79 6.80
N PHE A 32 10.46 10.27 8.03
CA PHE A 32 11.74 10.81 8.50
C PHE A 32 12.75 9.69 8.80
N GLU A 33 12.31 8.56 9.35
CA GLU A 33 13.18 7.38 9.54
C GLU A 33 13.67 6.88 8.18
N PHE A 34 12.78 6.77 7.19
CA PHE A 34 13.14 6.37 5.84
C PHE A 34 14.11 7.36 5.18
N PHE A 35 13.88 8.66 5.33
CA PHE A 35 14.79 9.70 4.81
C PHE A 35 16.21 9.58 5.40
N LYS A 36 16.33 9.40 6.72
CA LYS A 36 17.64 9.20 7.38
C LYS A 36 18.38 7.97 6.83
N ILE A 37 17.64 6.92 6.46
CA ILE A 37 18.23 5.72 5.87
C ILE A 37 18.76 6.03 4.46
N THR A 38 18.00 6.73 3.64
CA THR A 38 18.40 7.08 2.26
C THR A 38 19.59 8.04 2.20
N SER A 39 19.83 8.78 3.26
CA SER A 39 20.93 9.75 3.39
C SER A 39 22.15 9.20 4.15
N SER A 40 22.24 7.89 4.42
CA SER A 40 23.31 7.31 5.24
C SER A 40 24.37 6.61 4.42
N ASP A 41 25.64 6.55 4.92
CA ASP A 41 26.77 5.88 4.23
C ASP A 41 26.59 4.38 3.99
N ASN A 42 25.74 3.72 4.79
CA ASN A 42 25.44 2.28 4.70
C ASN A 42 24.00 2.02 4.23
N ILE A 43 23.58 2.73 3.20
CA ILE A 43 22.20 2.73 2.66
C ILE A 43 21.63 1.32 2.50
N GLN A 44 22.34 0.42 1.80
CA GLN A 44 21.82 -0.90 1.44
C GLN A 44 21.57 -1.79 2.67
N LYS A 45 22.51 -1.81 3.61
CA LYS A 45 22.37 -2.60 4.85
C LYS A 45 21.23 -2.08 5.72
N ARG A 46 21.15 -0.76 5.92
CA ARG A 46 20.11 -0.13 6.73
C ARG A 46 18.73 -0.30 6.09
N ARG A 47 18.64 -0.13 4.77
CA ARG A 47 17.40 -0.32 4.02
C ARG A 47 16.90 -1.76 4.11
N ASN A 48 17.79 -2.76 4.03
CA ASN A 48 17.41 -4.16 4.18
C ASN A 48 16.92 -4.47 5.61
N LEU A 49 17.55 -3.93 6.64
CA LEU A 49 17.09 -4.08 8.02
C LEU A 49 15.71 -3.44 8.21
N PHE A 50 15.52 -2.25 7.66
CA PHE A 50 14.25 -1.54 7.69
C PHE A 50 13.16 -2.30 6.95
N LYS A 51 13.45 -2.83 5.75
CA LYS A 51 12.54 -3.68 4.98
C LYS A 51 12.12 -4.92 5.78
N ASN A 52 13.07 -5.62 6.38
CA ASN A 52 12.80 -6.82 7.17
C ASN A 52 11.94 -6.53 8.42
N LYS A 53 12.08 -5.34 9.04
CA LYS A 53 11.18 -4.88 10.13
C LYS A 53 9.74 -4.86 9.66
N PHE A 54 9.44 -4.21 8.52
CA PHE A 54 8.08 -4.13 7.98
C PHE A 54 7.53 -5.48 7.53
N LEU A 55 8.34 -6.31 6.88
CA LEU A 55 7.90 -7.66 6.48
C LEU A 55 7.49 -8.50 7.70
N LYS A 56 8.26 -8.44 8.79
CA LYS A 56 7.92 -9.13 10.04
C LYS A 56 6.61 -8.61 10.65
N GLU A 57 6.43 -7.29 10.70
CA GLU A 57 5.24 -6.66 11.27
C GLU A 57 3.98 -6.98 10.45
N ILE A 58 4.08 -6.97 9.13
CA ILE A 58 3.00 -7.35 8.22
C ILE A 58 2.65 -8.82 8.39
N ARG A 59 3.64 -9.73 8.40
CA ARG A 59 3.41 -11.17 8.60
C ARG A 59 2.81 -11.47 9.97
N PHE A 60 3.26 -10.78 11.01
CA PHE A 60 2.65 -10.89 12.33
C PHE A 60 1.16 -10.50 12.32
N SER A 61 0.77 -9.51 11.52
CA SER A 61 -0.64 -9.17 11.34
C SER A 61 -1.43 -10.33 10.73
N PHE A 62 -0.88 -11.00 9.71
CA PHE A 62 -1.50 -12.19 9.10
C PHE A 62 -1.64 -13.34 10.09
N GLU A 63 -0.60 -13.63 10.88
CA GLU A 63 -0.63 -14.66 11.93
C GLU A 63 -1.71 -14.40 12.98
N LYS A 64 -2.05 -13.13 13.22
CA LYS A 64 -3.15 -12.73 14.13
C LYS A 64 -4.52 -12.68 13.45
N GLY A 65 -4.63 -13.09 12.20
CA GLY A 65 -5.87 -13.02 11.43
C GLY A 65 -6.36 -11.59 11.17
N LYS A 66 -5.43 -10.62 11.16
CA LYS A 66 -5.73 -9.20 10.93
C LYS A 66 -5.27 -8.75 9.55
N THR A 67 -5.96 -7.75 9.01
CA THR A 67 -5.56 -7.08 7.77
C THR A 67 -4.49 -6.01 8.06
N PRO A 68 -3.23 -6.19 7.59
CA PRO A 68 -2.23 -5.14 7.73
C PRO A 68 -2.57 -3.93 6.86
N VAL A 69 -2.46 -2.74 7.45
CA VAL A 69 -2.64 -1.45 6.79
C VAL A 69 -1.31 -0.72 6.81
N LEU A 70 -0.54 -0.87 5.73
CA LEU A 70 0.73 -0.15 5.53
C LEU A 70 0.44 1.26 5.05
N PHE A 71 0.92 2.27 5.76
CA PHE A 71 0.74 3.67 5.38
C PHE A 71 1.95 4.52 5.74
N THR A 72 2.15 5.61 5.00
CA THR A 72 3.19 6.59 5.31
C THR A 72 2.75 7.52 6.43
N SER A 73 3.65 7.91 7.33
CA SER A 73 3.35 8.93 8.34
C SER A 73 2.89 10.23 7.67
N ARG A 74 2.05 11.00 8.37
CA ARG A 74 1.47 12.26 7.87
C ARG A 74 2.33 13.49 8.21
N LYS A 75 3.63 13.25 8.44
CA LYS A 75 4.59 14.30 8.72
C LYS A 75 5.06 14.95 7.41
N PHE A 76 5.14 16.28 7.39
CA PHE A 76 5.65 17.03 6.24
C PHE A 76 7.17 17.15 6.31
N MET A 77 7.82 17.01 5.16
CA MET A 77 9.25 17.25 5.01
C MET A 77 9.47 18.64 4.38
N SER A 78 10.40 19.40 4.95
CA SER A 78 10.82 20.67 4.41
C SER A 78 12.00 20.43 3.43
N LEU A 79 11.67 20.03 2.22
CA LEU A 79 12.58 19.83 1.08
C LEU A 79 12.11 20.72 -0.05
N ASP A 80 13.00 21.02 -1.02
CA ASP A 80 12.54 21.65 -2.25
C ASP A 80 11.64 20.70 -3.08
N SER A 81 10.93 21.26 -4.07
CA SER A 81 9.94 20.49 -4.82
C SER A 81 10.54 19.31 -5.59
N SER A 82 11.76 19.40 -6.06
CA SER A 82 12.44 18.35 -6.82
C SER A 82 12.95 17.24 -5.91
N GLU A 83 13.54 17.60 -4.79
CA GLU A 83 13.97 16.66 -3.75
C GLU A 83 12.78 15.91 -3.16
N LEU A 84 11.68 16.61 -2.88
CA LEU A 84 10.45 16.05 -2.36
C LEU A 84 9.85 15.03 -3.34
N PHE A 85 9.80 15.34 -4.63
CA PHE A 85 9.32 14.43 -5.66
C PHE A 85 10.18 13.15 -5.72
N ASN A 86 11.52 13.31 -5.75
CA ASN A 86 12.45 12.19 -5.78
C ASN A 86 12.33 11.33 -4.53
N PHE A 87 12.21 11.95 -3.36
CA PHE A 87 12.04 11.24 -2.10
C PHE A 87 10.74 10.42 -2.07
N TYR A 88 9.60 11.00 -2.46
CA TYR A 88 8.34 10.24 -2.49
C TYR A 88 8.33 9.12 -3.54
N ASN A 89 9.04 9.28 -4.65
CA ASN A 89 9.24 8.19 -5.60
C ASN A 89 10.07 7.04 -4.99
N LEU A 90 11.16 7.34 -4.28
CA LEU A 90 11.95 6.33 -3.57
C LEU A 90 11.12 5.60 -2.49
N LEU A 91 10.31 6.34 -1.75
CA LEU A 91 9.42 5.80 -0.75
C LEU A 91 8.36 4.86 -1.35
N ALA A 92 7.75 5.27 -2.46
CA ALA A 92 6.77 4.45 -3.16
C ALA A 92 7.41 3.23 -3.83
N CYS A 93 8.67 3.32 -4.32
CA CYS A 93 9.44 2.15 -4.75
C CYS A 93 9.71 1.17 -3.59
N PHE A 94 10.05 1.68 -2.41
CA PHE A 94 10.24 0.84 -1.23
C PHE A 94 8.96 0.10 -0.83
N ILE A 95 7.82 0.79 -0.87
CA ILE A 95 6.50 0.16 -0.64
C ILE A 95 6.23 -0.93 -1.71
N ALA A 96 6.55 -0.65 -2.97
CA ALA A 96 6.40 -1.62 -4.05
C ALA A 96 7.26 -2.88 -3.84
N GLU A 97 8.47 -2.74 -3.31
CA GLU A 97 9.32 -3.89 -2.94
C GLU A 97 8.74 -4.72 -1.79
N LEU A 98 8.11 -4.07 -0.78
CA LEU A 98 7.41 -4.81 0.28
C LEU A 98 6.26 -5.64 -0.29
N VAL A 99 5.48 -5.07 -1.21
CA VAL A 99 4.39 -5.80 -1.89
C VAL A 99 4.94 -6.93 -2.75
N ALA A 100 6.06 -6.72 -3.46
CA ALA A 100 6.73 -7.75 -4.26
C ALA A 100 7.12 -8.98 -3.43
N ASP A 101 7.67 -8.75 -2.22
CA ASP A 101 8.09 -9.82 -1.31
C ASP A 101 6.89 -10.58 -0.71
N LEU A 102 5.72 -9.92 -0.62
CA LEU A 102 4.52 -10.46 0.02
C LEU A 102 3.45 -10.97 -0.96
N LYS A 103 3.64 -10.82 -2.26
CA LYS A 103 2.60 -11.04 -3.27
C LYS A 103 1.97 -12.45 -3.29
N TYR A 104 2.68 -13.46 -2.79
CA TYR A 104 2.15 -14.83 -2.64
C TYR A 104 1.53 -15.10 -1.25
N GLU A 105 1.62 -14.14 -0.33
CA GLU A 105 1.09 -14.23 1.03
C GLU A 105 -0.20 -13.44 1.21
N ILE A 106 -0.56 -12.59 0.21
CA ILE A 106 -1.73 -11.70 0.27
C ILE A 106 -2.85 -12.21 -0.65
N GLY A 107 -4.06 -12.38 -0.13
CA GLY A 107 -5.22 -12.79 -0.92
C GLY A 107 -5.82 -11.65 -1.76
N TYR A 108 -5.60 -10.39 -1.38
CA TYR A 108 -5.96 -9.18 -2.14
C TYR A 108 -5.08 -8.00 -1.74
N LEU A 109 -5.03 -6.99 -2.60
CA LEU A 109 -4.38 -5.72 -2.33
C LEU A 109 -5.36 -4.56 -2.53
N ILE A 110 -5.49 -3.67 -1.54
CA ILE A 110 -6.08 -2.34 -1.74
C ILE A 110 -4.93 -1.35 -1.80
N SER A 111 -4.73 -0.69 -2.94
CA SER A 111 -3.67 0.31 -3.13
C SER A 111 -4.29 1.69 -3.30
N LYS A 112 -4.07 2.58 -2.31
CA LYS A 112 -4.59 3.93 -2.30
C LYS A 112 -3.51 4.97 -2.60
N GLY A 113 -3.67 5.60 -3.76
CA GLY A 113 -2.76 6.61 -4.28
C GLY A 113 -2.20 6.25 -5.64
N GLY A 114 -2.35 7.13 -6.64
CA GLY A 114 -2.01 6.85 -8.04
C GLY A 114 -0.53 6.49 -8.25
N ILE A 115 0.40 7.27 -7.70
CA ILE A 115 1.85 7.03 -7.81
C ILE A 115 2.22 5.69 -7.15
N THR A 116 1.71 5.45 -5.95
CA THR A 116 1.96 4.20 -5.20
C THR A 116 1.44 2.99 -5.98
N THR A 117 0.21 3.06 -6.48
CA THR A 117 -0.39 1.99 -7.28
C THR A 117 0.42 1.72 -8.55
N ASN A 118 0.79 2.77 -9.29
CA ASN A 118 1.60 2.63 -10.49
C ASN A 118 2.95 1.94 -10.19
N LEU A 119 3.65 2.33 -9.14
CA LEU A 119 4.94 1.72 -8.79
C LEU A 119 4.80 0.30 -8.24
N ILE A 120 3.73 0.00 -7.51
CA ILE A 120 3.42 -1.39 -7.11
C ILE A 120 3.24 -2.26 -8.35
N LEU A 121 2.43 -1.83 -9.32
CA LEU A 121 2.19 -2.59 -10.54
C LEU A 121 3.46 -2.72 -11.39
N SER A 122 4.13 -1.60 -11.70
CA SER A 122 5.25 -1.58 -12.65
C SER A 122 6.57 -2.08 -12.06
N LYS A 123 6.88 -1.77 -10.79
CA LYS A 123 8.17 -2.12 -10.17
C LYS A 123 8.05 -3.27 -9.17
N GLY A 124 6.97 -3.31 -8.39
CA GLY A 124 6.75 -4.36 -7.39
C GLY A 124 6.34 -5.68 -8.02
N LEU A 125 5.33 -5.67 -8.85
CA LEU A 125 4.79 -6.85 -9.50
C LEU A 125 5.43 -7.10 -10.88
N ASN A 126 6.12 -6.12 -11.44
CA ASN A 126 6.66 -6.15 -12.81
C ASN A 126 5.58 -6.50 -13.83
N ALA A 127 4.41 -5.87 -13.69
CA ALA A 127 3.26 -6.12 -14.52
C ALA A 127 3.34 -5.34 -15.84
N ASP A 128 3.37 -6.04 -16.95
CA ASP A 128 3.25 -5.44 -18.28
C ASP A 128 1.78 -5.03 -18.56
N TYR A 129 0.83 -5.77 -17.99
CA TYR A 129 -0.61 -5.49 -18.05
C TYR A 129 -1.33 -6.11 -16.84
N VAL A 130 -2.56 -5.67 -16.62
CA VAL A 130 -3.50 -6.22 -15.64
C VAL A 130 -4.87 -6.35 -16.30
N TYR A 131 -5.69 -7.27 -15.82
CA TYR A 131 -7.06 -7.45 -16.31
C TYR A 131 -8.01 -6.54 -15.51
N LEU A 132 -8.80 -5.72 -16.19
CA LEU A 132 -9.83 -4.92 -15.56
C LEU A 132 -11.07 -5.79 -15.29
N GLU A 133 -11.40 -5.97 -14.03
CA GLU A 133 -12.59 -6.73 -13.60
C GLU A 133 -13.84 -5.85 -13.50
N GLY A 134 -13.66 -4.54 -13.28
CA GLY A 134 -14.75 -3.58 -13.14
C GLY A 134 -14.50 -2.55 -12.08
N GLN A 135 -15.58 -2.04 -11.49
CA GLN A 135 -15.53 -1.07 -10.39
C GLN A 135 -16.16 -1.66 -9.13
N ILE A 136 -15.45 -1.58 -8.00
CA ILE A 136 -15.98 -1.97 -6.68
C ILE A 136 -16.84 -0.87 -6.07
N LEU A 137 -16.49 0.39 -6.35
CA LEU A 137 -17.26 1.61 -6.11
C LEU A 137 -17.03 2.55 -7.29
N THR A 138 -17.92 3.52 -7.48
CA THR A 138 -17.80 4.52 -8.57
C THR A 138 -16.42 5.19 -8.56
N GLY A 139 -15.68 5.09 -9.66
CA GLY A 139 -14.34 5.64 -9.84
C GLY A 139 -13.21 4.85 -9.15
N ILE A 140 -13.50 3.67 -8.60
CA ILE A 140 -12.52 2.80 -7.95
C ILE A 140 -12.55 1.43 -8.62
N SER A 141 -11.51 1.11 -9.36
CA SER A 141 -11.45 -0.10 -10.17
C SER A 141 -10.85 -1.28 -9.41
N VAL A 142 -11.29 -2.48 -9.80
CA VAL A 142 -10.64 -3.74 -9.45
C VAL A 142 -9.93 -4.25 -10.69
N VAL A 143 -8.67 -4.59 -10.52
CA VAL A 143 -7.87 -5.25 -11.54
C VAL A 143 -7.33 -6.56 -10.99
N THR A 144 -7.02 -7.50 -11.87
CA THR A 144 -6.39 -8.76 -11.50
C THR A 144 -5.00 -8.84 -12.13
N TYR A 145 -4.01 -9.15 -11.30
CA TYR A 145 -2.66 -9.50 -11.72
C TYR A 145 -2.47 -11.01 -11.63
N ASN A 146 -2.00 -11.63 -12.72
CA ASN A 146 -1.68 -13.05 -12.74
C ASN A 146 -0.30 -13.28 -12.08
N LEU A 147 -0.32 -13.99 -10.98
CA LEU A 147 0.88 -14.54 -10.35
C LEU A 147 1.37 -15.77 -11.13
N LYS A 148 2.51 -16.33 -10.72
CA LYS A 148 2.94 -17.62 -11.25
C LYS A 148 1.97 -18.74 -10.81
N ASN A 149 1.94 -19.83 -11.55
CA ASN A 149 1.09 -21.02 -11.29
C ASN A 149 -0.43 -20.75 -11.36
N ASP A 150 -0.84 -19.84 -12.25
CA ASP A 150 -2.25 -19.46 -12.47
C ASP A 150 -2.97 -18.86 -11.25
N GLU A 151 -2.23 -18.52 -10.19
CA GLU A 151 -2.77 -17.77 -9.07
C GLU A 151 -3.06 -16.33 -9.49
N LYS A 152 -4.13 -15.78 -8.93
CA LYS A 152 -4.58 -14.41 -9.23
C LYS A 152 -4.53 -13.54 -7.99
N LEU A 153 -4.01 -12.33 -8.14
CA LEU A 153 -4.02 -11.30 -7.11
C LEU A 153 -5.00 -10.18 -7.50
N PRO A 154 -6.17 -10.11 -6.85
CA PRO A 154 -7.07 -8.99 -7.00
C PRO A 154 -6.48 -7.73 -6.39
N ILE A 155 -6.52 -6.63 -7.12
CA ILE A 155 -5.97 -5.34 -6.71
C ILE A 155 -7.03 -4.27 -6.89
N VAL A 156 -7.41 -3.61 -5.81
CA VAL A 156 -8.23 -2.41 -5.86
C VAL A 156 -7.33 -1.21 -6.09
N THR A 157 -7.53 -0.51 -7.20
CA THR A 157 -6.82 0.73 -7.55
C THR A 157 -7.66 1.92 -7.09
N HIS A 158 -7.34 2.44 -5.89
CA HIS A 158 -8.10 3.52 -5.26
C HIS A 158 -7.37 4.87 -5.40
N PRO A 159 -7.85 5.81 -6.23
CA PRO A 159 -7.25 7.14 -6.31
C PRO A 159 -7.30 7.88 -4.96
N GLY A 160 -6.33 8.77 -4.73
CA GLY A 160 -6.21 9.48 -3.46
C GLY A 160 -7.40 10.37 -3.10
N ASN A 161 -8.01 11.00 -4.11
CA ASN A 161 -9.06 12.01 -3.95
C ASN A 161 -10.47 11.54 -4.34
N ILE A 162 -10.69 10.23 -4.47
CA ILE A 162 -11.99 9.66 -4.88
C ILE A 162 -12.70 9.01 -3.69
N GLY A 163 -14.03 9.02 -3.75
CA GLY A 163 -14.93 8.37 -2.80
C GLY A 163 -15.38 9.27 -1.65
N THR A 164 -16.06 8.68 -0.69
CA THR A 164 -16.51 9.30 0.57
C THR A 164 -15.52 8.98 1.70
N LYS A 165 -15.70 9.57 2.86
CA LYS A 165 -14.90 9.30 4.07
C LYS A 165 -14.89 7.81 4.46
N ASP A 166 -15.91 7.05 4.09
CA ASP A 166 -16.08 5.64 4.46
C ASP A 166 -15.72 4.67 3.33
N SER A 167 -15.32 5.18 2.14
CA SER A 167 -15.09 4.32 0.97
C SER A 167 -14.04 3.24 1.21
N LEU A 168 -12.94 3.55 1.89
CA LEU A 168 -11.90 2.57 2.17
C LEU A 168 -12.38 1.46 3.11
N VAL A 169 -13.17 1.81 4.12
CA VAL A 169 -13.83 0.87 5.04
C VAL A 169 -14.81 -0.03 4.29
N ASN A 170 -15.64 0.57 3.41
CA ASN A 170 -16.62 -0.18 2.65
C ASN A 170 -15.98 -1.17 1.68
N ILE A 171 -14.92 -0.77 0.99
CA ILE A 171 -14.15 -1.65 0.10
C ILE A 171 -13.54 -2.81 0.90
N TRP A 172 -12.92 -2.54 2.04
CA TRP A 172 -12.35 -3.58 2.90
C TRP A 172 -13.43 -4.57 3.35
N LYS A 173 -14.58 -4.09 3.83
CA LYS A 173 -15.71 -4.96 4.22
C LYS A 173 -16.21 -5.84 3.09
N LEU A 174 -16.32 -5.30 1.87
CA LEU A 174 -16.74 -6.06 0.70
C LEU A 174 -15.76 -7.21 0.41
N LEU A 175 -14.45 -6.98 0.49
CA LEU A 175 -13.43 -8.00 0.24
C LEU A 175 -13.33 -9.05 1.36
N GLU A 176 -13.50 -8.65 2.62
CA GLU A 176 -13.45 -9.57 3.77
C GLU A 176 -14.69 -10.48 3.85
N ASN A 177 -15.86 -9.99 3.44
CA ASN A 177 -17.10 -10.78 3.46
C ASN A 177 -17.16 -11.89 2.40
N LYS A 178 -16.09 -12.13 1.65
CA LYS A 178 -15.91 -13.23 0.67
C LYS A 178 -17.04 -13.39 -0.38
N THR A 179 -17.81 -12.34 -0.65
CA THR A 179 -18.99 -12.42 -1.53
C THR A 179 -18.70 -12.00 -2.98
N ILE A 180 -17.44 -11.66 -3.30
CA ILE A 180 -17.14 -10.93 -4.56
C ILE A 180 -16.28 -11.74 -5.56
N PHE A 181 -15.65 -12.87 -5.15
CA PHE A 181 -14.79 -13.66 -6.05
C PHE A 181 -15.07 -15.15 -5.96
#